data_ea221a226cb83432b2ca143e1b92f186
#
_entry.id   ea221a226cb83432b2ca143e1b92f186
#
_cell.length_a   1.000
_cell.length_b   1.000
_cell.length_c   1.000
_cell.angle_alpha   90.00
_cell.angle_beta   90.00
_cell.angle_gamma   90.00
#
_symmetry.space_group_name_H-M   'P 1'
#
loop_
_entity.id
_entity.type
_entity.pdbx_description
1 polymer ?
#
loop_
_entity_poly.entity_id
_entity_poly.type
_entity_poly.pdbx_seq_one_letter_code
_entity_poly.pdbx_strand_id
1 'polypeptide(L)' 'MENETDPLAHFGLDAIDMRWTLKDIASKRSWMINKQHLAQLIDLGLVEMREDAPYLTITGQNTVWRY' A
#
# COMPACT_ATOMS: atom_id res chain seq x y z
N MET A 1 -11.40 14.73 -11.18
CA MET A 1 -10.97 14.51 -11.13
C MET A 1 -10.14 13.91 -10.85
N GLU A 2 -9.64 13.64 -10.86
CA GLU A 2 -8.91 13.20 -10.58
C GLU A 2 -8.62 12.14 -9.79
N ASN A 3 -9.16 11.68 -9.04
CA ASN A 3 -9.03 10.61 -8.12
C ASN A 3 -9.23 9.26 -8.69
N GLU A 4 -9.63 9.19 -9.89
CA GLU A 4 -9.88 7.91 -10.48
C GLU A 4 -8.61 7.11 -10.66
N THR A 5 -7.45 7.75 -10.48
CA THR A 5 -6.19 7.02 -10.57
C THR A 5 -5.72 6.47 -9.24
N ASP A 6 -6.47 6.70 -8.17
CA ASP A 6 -6.11 6.16 -6.86
C ASP A 6 -6.49 4.68 -6.79
N PRO A 7 -5.51 3.79 -6.73
CA PRO A 7 -5.81 2.36 -6.72
C PRO A 7 -6.55 1.90 -5.47
N LEU A 8 -6.57 2.72 -4.43
CA LEU A 8 -7.26 2.37 -3.19
C LEU A 8 -8.67 2.90 -3.13
N ALA A 9 -9.11 3.63 -4.15
CA ALA A 9 -10.41 4.29 -4.11
C ALA A 9 -11.57 3.32 -3.96
N HIS A 10 -11.41 2.08 -4.43
CA HIS A 10 -12.49 1.10 -4.38
C HIS A 10 -12.70 0.47 -3.03
N PHE A 11 -11.81 0.67 -2.10
CA PHE A 11 -11.85 -0.05 -0.84
C PHE A 11 -12.63 0.67 0.25
N GLY A 12 -13.14 1.87 -0.04
CA GLY A 12 -13.95 2.58 0.94
C GLY A 12 -13.17 2.86 2.20
N LEU A 13 -13.70 2.45 3.35
CA LEU A 13 -13.03 2.70 4.62
C LEU A 13 -11.71 1.94 4.75
N ASP A 14 -11.60 0.79 4.10
CA ASP A 14 -10.35 0.04 4.14
C ASP A 14 -9.22 0.78 3.46
N ALA A 15 -9.54 1.71 2.56
CA ALA A 15 -8.51 2.47 1.89
C ALA A 15 -7.63 3.22 2.87
N ILE A 16 -8.21 3.70 3.96
CA ILE A 16 -7.45 4.42 4.98
C ILE A 16 -6.44 3.50 5.63
N ASP A 17 -6.87 2.31 6.03
CA ASP A 17 -5.98 1.33 6.65
C ASP A 17 -4.90 0.87 5.68
N MET A 18 -5.26 0.67 4.42
CA MET A 18 -4.31 0.24 3.43
C MET A 18 -3.27 1.32 3.16
N ARG A 19 -3.69 2.57 3.19
CA ARG A 19 -2.75 3.68 3.01
C ARG A 19 -1.78 3.77 4.19
N TRP A 20 -2.27 3.55 5.40
CA TRP A 20 -1.39 3.49 6.56
C TRP A 20 -0.42 2.31 6.47
N THR A 21 -0.90 1.18 5.93
CA THR A 21 -0.04 0.03 5.71
C THR A 21 1.10 0.39 4.75
N LEU A 22 0.79 1.11 3.68
CA LEU A 22 1.83 1.56 2.77
C LEU A 22 2.86 2.45 3.48
N LYS A 23 2.39 3.34 4.34
CA LYS A 23 3.29 4.21 5.09
C LYS A 23 4.16 3.41 6.05
N ASP A 24 3.59 2.38 6.66
CA ASP A 24 4.36 1.52 7.54
C ASP A 24 5.46 0.79 6.77
N ILE A 25 5.14 0.31 5.58
CA ILE A 25 6.14 -0.33 4.74
C ILE A 25 7.24 0.65 4.36
N ALA A 26 6.85 1.88 4.01
CA ALA A 26 7.84 2.90 3.66
C ALA A 26 8.75 3.23 4.83
N SER A 27 8.22 3.14 6.04
CA SER A 27 8.98 3.43 7.26
C SER A 27 9.65 2.20 7.85
N LYS A 28 9.54 1.07 7.17
CA LYS A 28 10.15 -0.20 7.60
C LYS A 28 9.57 -0.74 8.91
N ARG A 29 8.28 -0.52 9.11
CA ARG A 29 7.56 -1.02 10.27
C ARG A 29 6.73 -2.22 9.90
N SER A 30 7.30 -3.14 9.14
CA SER A 30 6.53 -4.21 8.54
C SER A 30 6.02 -5.24 9.54
N TRP A 31 6.49 -5.21 10.79
CA TRP A 31 6.01 -6.16 11.78
C TRP A 31 4.58 -5.88 12.26
N MET A 32 4.05 -4.70 11.95
CA MET A 32 2.71 -4.31 12.38
C MET A 32 1.66 -4.44 11.28
N ILE A 33 2.01 -5.04 10.18
CA ILE A 33 1.15 -5.01 9.00
C ILE A 33 0.08 -6.09 9.04
N ASN A 34 -1.15 -5.72 8.69
CA ASN A 34 -2.23 -6.66 8.48
C ASN A 34 -1.96 -7.46 7.21
N LYS A 35 -1.89 -8.78 7.34
CA LYS A 35 -1.52 -9.63 6.22
C LYS A 35 -2.53 -9.61 5.09
N GLN A 36 -3.81 -9.41 5.40
CA GLN A 36 -4.82 -9.29 4.36
C GLN A 36 -4.61 -8.05 3.53
N HIS A 37 -4.33 -6.94 4.19
CA HIS A 37 -4.06 -5.70 3.47
C HIS A 37 -2.79 -5.82 2.65
N LEU A 38 -1.78 -6.47 3.20
CA LEU A 38 -0.55 -6.68 2.47
C LEU A 38 -0.79 -7.46 1.19
N ALA A 39 -1.55 -8.55 1.27
CA ALA A 39 -1.85 -9.36 0.09
C ALA A 39 -2.59 -8.54 -0.96
N GLN A 40 -3.54 -7.71 -0.53
CA GLN A 40 -4.29 -6.88 -1.46
C GLN A 40 -3.38 -5.84 -2.12
N LEU A 41 -2.45 -5.29 -1.36
CA LEU A 41 -1.53 -4.30 -1.92
C LEU A 41 -0.57 -4.93 -2.94
N ILE A 42 -0.18 -6.16 -2.70
CA ILE A 42 0.65 -6.89 -3.65
C ILE A 42 -0.15 -7.12 -4.94
N ASP A 43 -1.40 -7.53 -4.81
CA ASP A 43 -2.25 -7.74 -5.98
C ASP A 43 -2.43 -6.47 -6.79
N LEU A 44 -2.47 -5.34 -6.13
CA LEU A 44 -2.64 -4.05 -6.80
C LEU A 44 -1.34 -3.54 -7.44
N GLY A 45 -0.23 -4.24 -7.19
CA GLY A 45 1.04 -3.80 -7.73
C GLY A 45 1.69 -2.66 -6.96
N LEU A 46 1.24 -2.42 -5.74
CA LEU A 46 1.77 -1.33 -4.91
C LEU A 46 2.91 -1.79 -4.02
N VAL A 47 2.99 -3.09 -3.75
CA VAL A 47 3.98 -3.68 -2.85
C VAL A 47 4.55 -4.91 -3.52
N GLU A 48 5.82 -5.15 -3.33
CA GLU A 48 6.47 -6.39 -3.76
C GLU A 48 7.24 -6.98 -2.60
N MET A 49 7.38 -8.29 -2.61
CA MET A 49 8.16 -8.98 -1.59
C MET A 49 9.58 -9.18 -2.07
N ARG A 50 10.54 -8.81 -1.24
CA ARG A 50 11.95 -9.03 -1.52
C ARG A 50 12.60 -9.60 -0.28
N GLU A 51 13.21 -10.77 -0.43
CA GLU A 51 13.94 -11.38 0.69
C GLU A 51 13.08 -11.43 1.96
N ASP A 52 11.82 -11.83 1.77
CA ASP A 52 10.86 -11.99 2.86
C ASP A 52 10.42 -10.69 3.52
N ALA A 53 10.67 -9.57 2.88
CA ALA A 53 10.24 -8.28 3.40
C ALA A 53 9.45 -7.52 2.35
N PRO A 54 8.43 -6.76 2.74
CA PRO A 54 7.66 -5.97 1.79
C PRO A 54 8.36 -4.67 1.46
N TYR A 55 8.29 -4.29 0.18
CA TYR A 55 8.83 -3.03 -0.31
C TYR A 55 7.81 -2.37 -1.21
N LEU A 56 7.76 -1.05 -1.20
CA LEU A 56 6.88 -0.33 -2.11
C LEU A 56 7.45 -0.38 -3.52
N THR A 57 6.56 -0.62 -4.47
CA THR A 57 6.90 -0.42 -5.87
C THR A 57 6.90 1.07 -6.16
N ILE A 58 7.31 1.46 -7.36
CA ILE A 58 7.23 2.86 -7.75
C ILE A 58 5.79 3.35 -7.69
N THR A 59 4.86 2.53 -8.15
CA THR A 59 3.44 2.86 -8.06
C THR A 59 2.99 3.01 -6.62
N GLY A 60 3.47 2.12 -5.73
CA GLY A 60 3.15 2.22 -4.32
C GLY A 60 3.66 3.50 -3.69
N GLN A 61 4.87 3.89 -4.03
CA GLN A 61 5.43 5.14 -3.51
C GLN A 61 4.62 6.33 -3.99
N ASN A 62 4.25 6.34 -5.25
CA ASN A 62 3.44 7.42 -5.77
C ASN A 62 2.10 7.51 -5.06
N THR A 63 1.52 6.36 -4.74
CA THR A 63 0.23 6.34 -4.04
C THR A 63 0.35 6.90 -2.63
N VAL A 64 1.42 6.53 -1.92
CA VAL A 64 1.62 7.00 -0.55
C VAL A 64 1.87 8.50 -0.51
N TRP A 65 2.72 8.99 -1.40
CA TRP A 65 3.16 10.38 -1.33
C TRP A 65 2.28 11.33 -2.11
N ARG A 66 1.18 10.84 -2.61
CA ARG A 66 0.26 11.68 -3.35
C ARG A 66 -0.50 12.64 -2.46
N TYR A 67 -0.66 12.30 -1.22
CA TYR A 67 -1.44 13.11 -0.28
C TYR A 67 -0.57 13.73 0.78
#